data_582bb0977c496e0d0f1266bac25aea80
#
_entry.id   582bb0977c496e0d0f1266bac25aea80
#
_cell.length_a   1.000
_cell.length_b   1.000
_cell.length_c   1.000
_cell.angle_alpha   90.00
_cell.angle_beta   90.00
_cell.angle_gamma   90.00
#
_symmetry.space_group_name_H-M   'P 1'
#
loop_
_entity.id
_entity.type
_entity.pdbx_description
1 polymer ?
#
loop_
_entity_poly.entity_id
_entity_poly.type
_entity_poly.pdbx_seq_one_letter_code
_entity_poly.pdbx_strand_id
1 'polypeptide(L)'
;LLVAEDPDAELAQLLADVPQRPTGAADRGAVVVNRHTDADVLEAHAEAHLESLNSLIARLPAETSNEYETYIRSVIAQCVKAELLAANSWRVAVNAGADSTGRLMDHLRSLEAIRTGLLERMPASLGARFDRACARAGLPEPVVATLLGVSAEELWDIRNRGVVPPGALPRVRAFVEGGL
;
A
#
# COMPACT_ATOMS: atom_id res chain seq x y z
N LEU A 1 28.04 -33.67 -32.48
CA LEU A 1 28.85 -32.70 -31.70
C LEU A 1 28.12 -31.39 -31.69
N LEU A 2 27.39 -31.10 -30.63
CA LEU A 2 26.78 -29.80 -30.38
C LEU A 2 27.85 -28.90 -29.80
N VAL A 3 28.20 -27.83 -30.54
CA VAL A 3 29.01 -26.75 -30.03
C VAL A 3 28.10 -25.91 -29.11
N ALA A 4 28.43 -25.85 -27.82
CA ALA A 4 27.75 -24.97 -26.86
C ALA A 4 28.14 -23.54 -27.21
N GLU A 5 27.18 -22.73 -27.62
CA GLU A 5 27.36 -21.30 -27.74
C GLU A 5 27.51 -20.69 -26.33
N ASP A 6 28.59 -19.92 -26.15
CA ASP A 6 28.95 -19.29 -24.90
C ASP A 6 28.03 -18.07 -24.65
N PRO A 7 27.16 -18.08 -23.64
CA PRO A 7 26.23 -16.98 -23.38
C PRO A 7 26.92 -15.67 -23.02
N ASP A 8 28.18 -15.70 -22.60
CA ASP A 8 28.94 -14.51 -22.26
C ASP A 8 29.42 -13.74 -23.50
N ALA A 9 29.56 -14.43 -24.66
CA ALA A 9 29.93 -13.79 -25.90
C ALA A 9 28.80 -12.96 -26.52
N GLU A 10 27.54 -13.40 -26.34
CA GLU A 10 26.34 -12.70 -26.83
C GLU A 10 26.07 -11.44 -26.02
N LEU A 11 26.28 -11.49 -24.70
CA LEU A 11 26.17 -10.32 -23.80
C LEU A 11 27.26 -9.26 -24.08
N ALA A 12 28.47 -9.68 -24.40
CA ALA A 12 29.56 -8.78 -24.75
C ALA A 12 29.28 -8.05 -26.10
N GLN A 13 28.63 -8.71 -27.03
CA GLN A 13 28.27 -8.13 -28.32
C GLN A 13 27.13 -7.11 -28.21
N LEU A 14 26.15 -7.37 -27.35
CA LEU A 14 25.04 -6.44 -27.02
C LEU A 14 25.53 -5.17 -26.30
N LEU A 15 26.58 -5.28 -25.49
CA LEU A 15 27.19 -4.14 -24.78
C LEU A 15 28.12 -3.30 -25.69
N ALA A 16 28.65 -3.90 -26.75
CA ALA A 16 29.52 -3.18 -27.70
C ALA A 16 28.75 -2.28 -28.69
N ASP A 17 27.44 -2.51 -28.85
CA ASP A 17 26.57 -1.78 -29.79
C ASP A 17 25.83 -0.60 -29.14
N VAL A 18 26.19 -0.21 -27.90
CA VAL A 18 25.68 1.02 -27.28
C VAL A 18 26.39 2.21 -27.89
N PRO A 19 25.70 3.10 -28.63
CA PRO A 19 26.31 4.26 -29.22
C PRO A 19 26.89 5.15 -28.13
N GLN A 20 28.22 5.31 -28.15
CA GLN A 20 28.91 6.23 -27.26
C GLN A 20 28.45 7.66 -27.56
N ARG A 21 27.85 8.32 -26.58
CA ARG A 21 27.40 9.70 -26.65
C ARG A 21 28.61 10.62 -26.84
N PRO A 22 28.57 11.57 -27.79
CA PRO A 22 29.63 12.55 -27.96
C PRO A 22 29.75 13.44 -26.72
N THR A 23 30.91 13.46 -26.10
CA THR A 23 31.28 14.33 -24.99
C THR A 23 31.63 15.74 -25.50
N GLY A 24 30.62 16.57 -25.75
CA GLY A 24 30.79 17.95 -26.13
C GLY A 24 30.07 18.93 -25.19
N ALA A 25 30.63 20.15 -25.04
CA ALA A 25 30.10 21.19 -24.16
C ALA A 25 28.65 21.66 -24.51
N ALA A 26 28.19 21.41 -25.72
CA ALA A 26 26.82 21.70 -26.18
C ALA A 26 25.77 20.76 -25.55
N ASP A 27 26.18 19.60 -25.08
CA ASP A 27 25.28 18.57 -24.54
C ASP A 27 24.83 18.86 -23.08
N ARG A 28 25.58 19.73 -22.37
CA ARG A 28 25.21 20.11 -20.99
C ARG A 28 23.91 20.91 -20.90
N GLY A 29 23.64 21.76 -21.87
CA GLY A 29 22.39 22.52 -21.94
C GLY A 29 21.17 21.63 -22.25
N ALA A 30 21.33 20.69 -23.21
CA ALA A 30 20.30 19.76 -23.61
C ALA A 30 19.95 18.78 -22.45
N VAL A 31 20.94 18.33 -21.65
CA VAL A 31 20.76 17.47 -20.49
C VAL A 31 20.00 18.19 -19.38
N VAL A 32 20.25 19.49 -19.15
CA VAL A 32 19.51 20.29 -18.16
C VAL A 32 18.05 20.47 -18.58
N VAL A 33 17.78 20.76 -19.84
CA VAL A 33 16.40 20.90 -20.38
C VAL A 33 15.61 19.59 -20.23
N ASN A 34 16.23 18.45 -20.57
CA ASN A 34 15.60 17.15 -20.42
C ASN A 34 15.28 16.83 -18.96
N ARG A 35 16.14 17.18 -18.01
CA ARG A 35 15.90 16.97 -16.58
C ARG A 35 14.71 17.77 -16.05
N HIS A 36 14.53 19.01 -16.49
CA HIS A 36 13.37 19.82 -16.15
C HIS A 36 12.09 19.22 -16.74
N THR A 37 12.11 18.78 -18.00
CA THR A 37 10.98 18.11 -18.65
C THR A 37 10.63 16.81 -17.92
N ASP A 38 11.61 16.02 -17.50
CA ASP A 38 11.39 14.79 -16.72
C ASP A 38 10.77 15.10 -15.36
N ALA A 39 11.19 16.17 -14.68
CA ALA A 39 10.63 16.58 -13.42
C ALA A 39 9.15 17.03 -13.55
N ASP A 40 8.80 17.75 -14.61
CA ASP A 40 7.42 18.16 -14.90
C ASP A 40 6.52 16.95 -15.19
N VAL A 41 7.04 15.95 -15.92
CA VAL A 41 6.33 14.68 -16.16
C VAL A 41 6.09 13.93 -14.84
N LEU A 42 7.11 13.87 -13.98
CA LEU A 42 6.99 13.21 -12.67
C LEU A 42 5.97 13.93 -11.76
N GLU A 43 5.91 15.25 -11.80
CA GLU A 43 4.90 16.02 -11.09
C GLU A 43 3.49 15.72 -11.61
N ALA A 44 3.29 15.71 -12.92
CA ALA A 44 1.99 15.37 -13.51
C ALA A 44 1.55 13.94 -13.16
N HIS A 45 2.47 12.97 -13.09
CA HIS A 45 2.18 11.63 -12.61
C HIS A 45 1.78 11.60 -11.13
N ALA A 46 2.46 12.36 -10.28
CA ALA A 46 2.12 12.45 -8.86
C ALA A 46 0.71 13.04 -8.65
N GLU A 47 0.36 14.07 -9.41
CA GLU A 47 -0.96 14.68 -9.40
C GLU A 47 -2.04 13.70 -9.87
N ALA A 48 -1.81 12.98 -10.96
CA ALA A 48 -2.73 11.96 -11.47
C ALA A 48 -2.95 10.81 -10.47
N HIS A 49 -1.91 10.39 -9.75
CA HIS A 49 -2.03 9.39 -8.69
C HIS A 49 -2.87 9.89 -7.51
N LEU A 50 -2.68 11.14 -7.11
CA LEU A 50 -3.46 11.76 -6.03
C LEU A 50 -4.94 11.84 -6.40
N GLU A 51 -5.24 12.26 -7.61
CA GLU A 51 -6.62 12.32 -8.14
C GLU A 51 -7.26 10.94 -8.22
N SER A 52 -6.52 9.94 -8.70
CA SER A 52 -6.96 8.54 -8.73
C SER A 52 -7.28 8.00 -7.34
N LEU A 53 -6.43 8.26 -6.35
CA LEU A 53 -6.66 7.86 -4.95
C LEU A 53 -7.90 8.52 -4.37
N ASN A 54 -8.10 9.81 -4.59
CA ASN A 54 -9.30 10.53 -4.16
C ASN A 54 -10.57 9.93 -4.77
N SER A 55 -10.52 9.53 -6.03
CA SER A 55 -11.62 8.83 -6.72
C SER A 55 -11.92 7.47 -6.11
N LEU A 56 -10.90 6.71 -5.70
CA LEU A 56 -11.07 5.43 -5.02
C LEU A 56 -11.67 5.60 -3.62
N ILE A 57 -11.22 6.62 -2.89
CA ILE A 57 -11.74 6.94 -1.55
C ILE A 57 -13.22 7.33 -1.63
N ALA A 58 -13.61 8.10 -2.64
CA ALA A 58 -15.00 8.49 -2.86
C ALA A 58 -15.91 7.30 -3.18
N ARG A 59 -15.36 6.18 -3.65
CA ARG A 59 -16.08 4.94 -3.98
C ARG A 59 -15.98 3.86 -2.91
N LEU A 60 -15.41 4.17 -1.74
CA LEU A 60 -15.38 3.20 -0.65
C LEU A 60 -16.81 2.73 -0.32
N PRO A 61 -17.02 1.42 -0.10
CA PRO A 61 -18.29 0.90 0.37
C PRO A 61 -18.68 1.52 1.72
N ALA A 62 -19.92 1.35 2.13
CA ALA A 62 -20.35 1.75 3.47
C ALA A 62 -19.54 0.99 4.55
N GLU A 63 -19.24 1.64 5.66
CA GLU A 63 -18.45 1.07 6.76
C GLU A 63 -19.06 -0.20 7.36
N THR A 64 -20.36 -0.37 7.20
CA THR A 64 -21.11 -1.57 7.60
C THR A 64 -21.03 -2.72 6.60
N SER A 65 -20.48 -2.48 5.40
CA SER A 65 -20.32 -3.51 4.38
C SER A 65 -19.23 -4.51 4.75
N ASN A 66 -19.49 -5.79 4.46
CA ASN A 66 -18.49 -6.86 4.62
C ASN A 66 -17.23 -6.67 3.74
N GLU A 67 -17.34 -5.88 2.68
CA GLU A 67 -16.25 -5.61 1.75
C GLU A 67 -15.41 -4.39 2.16
N TYR A 68 -15.90 -3.56 3.10
CA TYR A 68 -15.27 -2.31 3.48
C TYR A 68 -13.81 -2.48 3.91
N GLU A 69 -13.53 -3.46 4.77
CA GLU A 69 -12.18 -3.71 5.26
C GLU A 69 -11.21 -4.09 4.14
N THR A 70 -11.64 -4.93 3.21
CA THR A 70 -10.83 -5.34 2.06
C THR A 70 -10.55 -4.16 1.14
N TYR A 71 -11.55 -3.33 0.89
CA TYR A 71 -11.42 -2.15 0.05
C TYR A 71 -10.50 -1.10 0.65
N ILE A 72 -10.70 -0.74 1.92
CA ILE A 72 -9.87 0.28 2.58
C ILE A 72 -8.41 -0.18 2.69
N ARG A 73 -8.13 -1.45 2.95
CA ARG A 73 -6.77 -2.02 2.93
C ARG A 73 -6.13 -1.89 1.55
N SER A 74 -6.88 -2.16 0.49
CA SER A 74 -6.41 -2.00 -0.89
C SER A 74 -6.07 -0.55 -1.21
N VAL A 75 -6.90 0.40 -0.80
CA VAL A 75 -6.66 1.83 -1.03
C VAL A 75 -5.44 2.31 -0.23
N ILE A 76 -5.27 1.86 1.01
CA ILE A 76 -4.08 2.16 1.82
C ILE A 76 -2.80 1.64 1.13
N ALA A 77 -2.84 0.41 0.61
CA ALA A 77 -1.69 -0.16 -0.11
C ALA A 77 -1.33 0.65 -1.37
N GLN A 78 -2.33 1.12 -2.10
CA GLN A 78 -2.12 2.00 -3.25
C GLN A 78 -1.56 3.37 -2.84
N CYS A 79 -2.01 3.91 -1.70
CA CYS A 79 -1.49 5.16 -1.15
C CYS A 79 0.00 5.03 -0.80
N VAL A 80 0.40 3.96 -0.12
CA VAL A 80 1.82 3.66 0.20
C VAL A 80 2.66 3.58 -1.09
N LYS A 81 2.14 2.94 -2.13
CA LYS A 81 2.81 2.85 -3.42
C LYS A 81 3.00 4.23 -4.07
N ALA A 82 1.97 5.07 -4.02
CA ALA A 82 2.02 6.44 -4.52
C ALA A 82 3.01 7.31 -3.74
N GLU A 83 3.08 7.16 -2.41
CA GLU A 83 4.07 7.83 -1.57
C GLU A 83 5.51 7.47 -1.97
N LEU A 84 5.80 6.18 -2.20
CA LEU A 84 7.11 5.72 -2.63
C LEU A 84 7.50 6.30 -4.00
N LEU A 85 6.56 6.34 -4.94
CA LEU A 85 6.78 6.94 -6.26
C LEU A 85 7.00 8.45 -6.16
N ALA A 86 6.20 9.17 -5.37
CA ALA A 86 6.34 10.60 -5.15
C ALA A 86 7.67 10.94 -4.46
N ALA A 87 8.12 10.15 -3.50
CA ALA A 87 9.41 10.31 -2.84
C ALA A 87 10.58 10.10 -3.82
N ASN A 88 10.49 9.14 -4.71
CA ASN A 88 11.47 8.95 -5.77
C ASN A 88 11.49 10.13 -6.75
N SER A 89 10.33 10.59 -7.16
CA SER A 89 10.17 11.74 -8.04
C SER A 89 10.77 13.00 -7.42
N TRP A 90 10.50 13.23 -6.15
CA TRP A 90 11.09 14.34 -5.40
C TRP A 90 12.62 14.27 -5.36
N ARG A 91 13.21 13.10 -5.10
CA ARG A 91 14.68 12.92 -5.13
C ARG A 91 15.26 13.23 -6.50
N VAL A 92 14.61 12.78 -7.56
CA VAL A 92 15.03 13.09 -8.93
C VAL A 92 14.98 14.61 -9.19
N ALA A 93 13.90 15.27 -8.80
CA ALA A 93 13.73 16.71 -8.94
C ALA A 93 14.77 17.51 -8.14
N VAL A 94 15.04 17.12 -6.89
CA VAL A 94 16.09 17.73 -6.05
C VAL A 94 17.46 17.61 -6.71
N ASN A 95 17.82 16.43 -7.17
CA ASN A 95 19.11 16.18 -7.82
C ASN A 95 19.26 16.93 -9.16
N ALA A 96 18.15 17.21 -9.82
CA ALA A 96 18.12 18.00 -11.04
C ALA A 96 18.10 19.52 -10.80
N GLY A 97 17.87 19.97 -9.55
CA GLY A 97 17.63 21.38 -9.23
C GLY A 97 16.36 21.94 -9.86
N ALA A 98 15.31 21.11 -9.97
CA ALA A 98 14.07 21.46 -10.64
C ALA A 98 13.15 22.31 -9.75
N ASP A 99 12.38 23.22 -10.36
CA ASP A 99 11.43 24.10 -9.65
C ASP A 99 10.22 23.34 -9.05
N SER A 100 9.92 22.15 -9.59
CA SER A 100 8.83 21.27 -9.14
C SER A 100 9.05 20.62 -7.76
N THR A 101 10.23 20.79 -7.16
CA THR A 101 10.60 20.15 -5.87
C THR A 101 9.62 20.45 -4.76
N GLY A 102 9.17 21.72 -4.63
CA GLY A 102 8.20 22.14 -3.63
C GLY A 102 6.84 21.50 -3.82
N ARG A 103 6.34 21.47 -5.04
CA ARG A 103 5.04 20.84 -5.39
C ARG A 103 5.06 19.33 -5.18
N LEU A 104 6.14 18.64 -5.52
CA LEU A 104 6.29 17.21 -5.24
C LEU A 104 6.32 16.91 -3.74
N MET A 105 6.94 17.77 -2.93
CA MET A 105 6.89 17.65 -1.48
C MET A 105 5.47 17.86 -0.94
N ASP A 106 4.71 18.78 -1.48
CA ASP A 106 3.32 19.01 -1.10
C ASP A 106 2.42 17.83 -1.49
N HIS A 107 2.64 17.21 -2.63
CA HIS A 107 1.98 15.95 -3.01
C HIS A 107 2.29 14.84 -2.02
N LEU A 108 3.54 14.72 -1.59
CA LEU A 108 3.98 13.72 -0.62
C LEU A 108 3.26 13.89 0.72
N ARG A 109 3.18 15.13 1.23
CA ARG A 109 2.44 15.46 2.45
C ARG A 109 0.95 15.16 2.32
N SER A 110 0.37 15.44 1.17
CA SER A 110 -1.04 15.15 0.91
C SER A 110 -1.31 13.65 0.92
N LEU A 111 -0.44 12.84 0.31
CA LEU A 111 -0.54 11.38 0.33
C LEU A 111 -0.39 10.81 1.75
N GLU A 112 0.54 11.33 2.54
CA GLU A 112 0.72 10.96 3.95
C GLU A 112 -0.53 11.28 4.79
N ALA A 113 -1.12 12.45 4.60
CA ALA A 113 -2.36 12.85 5.27
C ALA A 113 -3.52 11.93 4.89
N ILE A 114 -3.66 11.58 3.60
CA ILE A 114 -4.66 10.62 3.13
C ILE A 114 -4.45 9.26 3.77
N ARG A 115 -3.24 8.74 3.79
CA ARG A 115 -2.91 7.44 4.41
C ARG A 115 -3.26 7.42 5.89
N THR A 116 -2.90 8.47 6.62
CA THR A 116 -3.22 8.62 8.05
C THR A 116 -4.72 8.60 8.26
N GLY A 117 -5.48 9.40 7.51
CA GLY A 117 -6.94 9.43 7.61
C GLY A 117 -7.60 8.09 7.25
N LEU A 118 -7.06 7.35 6.29
CA LEU A 118 -7.55 6.02 5.95
C LEU A 118 -7.27 5.00 7.07
N LEU A 119 -6.10 5.07 7.72
CA LEU A 119 -5.77 4.21 8.85
C LEU A 119 -6.69 4.45 10.05
N GLU A 120 -7.08 5.70 10.30
CA GLU A 120 -8.05 6.04 11.35
C GLU A 120 -9.46 5.48 11.05
N ARG A 121 -9.84 5.39 9.77
CA ARG A 121 -11.10 4.81 9.31
C ARG A 121 -11.08 3.30 9.24
N MET A 122 -9.92 2.68 9.40
CA MET A 122 -9.80 1.23 9.32
C MET A 122 -10.52 0.58 10.50
N PRO A 123 -11.41 -0.40 10.26
CA PRO A 123 -12.07 -1.10 11.36
C PRO A 123 -11.01 -1.79 12.21
N ALA A 124 -11.24 -1.80 13.52
CA ALA A 124 -10.39 -2.55 14.43
C ALA A 124 -10.32 -4.02 13.96
N SER A 125 -9.15 -4.64 14.11
CA SER A 125 -8.98 -6.05 13.78
C SER A 125 -10.04 -6.92 14.45
N LEU A 126 -10.37 -8.05 13.85
CA LEU A 126 -11.33 -8.99 14.44
C LEU A 126 -10.95 -9.35 15.88
N GLY A 127 -9.67 -9.58 16.15
CA GLY A 127 -9.15 -9.84 17.48
C GLY A 127 -9.44 -8.71 18.47
N ALA A 128 -9.19 -7.48 18.10
CA ALA A 128 -9.47 -6.30 18.94
C ALA A 128 -10.98 -6.08 19.17
N ARG A 129 -11.81 -6.34 18.17
CA ARG A 129 -13.28 -6.30 18.30
C ARG A 129 -13.78 -7.42 19.20
N PHE A 130 -13.18 -8.59 19.08
CA PHE A 130 -13.48 -9.75 19.91
C PHE A 130 -13.12 -9.50 21.37
N ASP A 131 -11.94 -8.95 21.66
CA ASP A 131 -11.53 -8.55 23.01
C ASP A 131 -12.51 -7.58 23.66
N ARG A 132 -12.94 -6.58 22.90
CA ARG A 132 -13.97 -5.64 23.38
C ARG A 132 -15.29 -6.31 23.66
N ALA A 133 -15.69 -7.28 22.83
CA ALA A 133 -16.91 -8.06 23.06
C ALA A 133 -16.80 -8.92 24.32
N CYS A 134 -15.66 -9.58 24.54
CA CYS A 134 -15.38 -10.33 25.77
C CYS A 134 -15.45 -9.44 27.03
N ALA A 135 -14.83 -8.25 26.97
CA ALA A 135 -14.86 -7.29 28.06
C ALA A 135 -16.29 -6.80 28.38
N ARG A 136 -17.11 -6.55 27.34
CA ARG A 136 -18.51 -6.14 27.49
C ARG A 136 -19.37 -7.27 28.13
N ALA A 137 -19.14 -8.50 27.68
CA ALA A 137 -19.87 -9.66 28.16
C ALA A 137 -19.55 -10.00 29.63
N GLY A 138 -18.33 -9.68 30.09
CA GLY A 138 -17.87 -9.99 31.44
C GLY A 138 -17.86 -11.48 31.76
N LEU A 139 -17.80 -12.34 30.74
CA LEU A 139 -17.85 -13.79 30.89
C LEU A 139 -16.43 -14.37 30.97
N PRO A 140 -16.22 -15.42 31.78
CA PRO A 140 -14.95 -16.16 31.77
C PRO A 140 -14.66 -16.81 30.43
N GLU A 141 -13.39 -16.90 30.05
CA GLU A 141 -12.96 -17.48 28.76
C GLU A 141 -13.55 -18.88 28.48
N PRO A 142 -13.63 -19.83 29.44
CA PRO A 142 -14.23 -21.12 29.16
C PRO A 142 -15.71 -21.04 28.79
N VAL A 143 -16.42 -20.07 29.33
CA VAL A 143 -17.84 -19.84 29.00
C VAL A 143 -17.98 -19.29 27.61
N VAL A 144 -17.12 -18.31 27.21
CA VAL A 144 -17.10 -17.76 25.86
C VAL A 144 -16.75 -18.86 24.85
N ALA A 145 -15.74 -19.68 25.11
CA ALA A 145 -15.39 -20.82 24.28
C ALA A 145 -16.56 -21.79 24.06
N THR A 146 -17.28 -22.09 25.09
CA THR A 146 -18.48 -22.96 25.05
C THR A 146 -19.60 -22.34 24.24
N LEU A 147 -19.89 -21.06 24.43
CA LEU A 147 -20.91 -20.31 23.67
C LEU A 147 -20.58 -20.26 22.15
N LEU A 148 -19.32 -20.12 21.84
CA LEU A 148 -18.87 -20.07 20.44
C LEU A 148 -18.68 -21.45 19.81
N GLY A 149 -18.63 -22.51 20.64
CA GLY A 149 -18.38 -23.88 20.21
C GLY A 149 -16.94 -24.04 19.66
N VAL A 150 -15.98 -23.41 20.32
CA VAL A 150 -14.55 -23.46 20.00
C VAL A 150 -13.73 -23.99 21.17
N SER A 151 -12.54 -24.51 20.88
CA SER A 151 -11.58 -24.89 21.92
C SER A 151 -10.88 -23.65 22.51
N ALA A 152 -10.16 -23.83 23.61
CA ALA A 152 -9.36 -22.77 24.23
C ALA A 152 -8.25 -22.25 23.25
N GLU A 153 -7.65 -23.16 22.48
CA GLU A 153 -6.65 -22.85 21.49
C GLU A 153 -7.24 -22.04 20.32
N GLU A 154 -8.38 -22.46 19.81
CA GLU A 154 -9.11 -21.72 18.76
C GLU A 154 -9.58 -20.35 19.26
N LEU A 155 -9.98 -20.23 20.51
CA LEU A 155 -10.33 -18.94 21.13
C LEU A 155 -9.11 -18.00 21.14
N TRP A 156 -7.95 -18.53 21.51
CA TRP A 156 -6.70 -17.79 21.49
C TRP A 156 -6.32 -17.32 20.06
N ASP A 157 -6.50 -18.18 19.05
CA ASP A 157 -6.24 -17.85 17.64
C ASP A 157 -7.18 -16.75 17.13
N ILE A 158 -8.45 -16.80 17.50
CA ILE A 158 -9.41 -15.72 17.16
C ILE A 158 -8.93 -14.39 17.75
N ARG A 159 -8.52 -14.40 19.00
CA ARG A 159 -8.11 -13.21 19.75
C ARG A 159 -6.82 -12.60 19.25
N ASN A 160 -5.80 -13.43 19.02
CA ASN A 160 -4.43 -12.95 18.72
C ASN A 160 -4.11 -12.92 17.23
N ARG A 161 -4.74 -13.75 16.43
CA ARG A 161 -4.48 -13.90 14.99
C ARG A 161 -5.67 -13.52 14.12
N GLY A 162 -6.86 -13.38 14.70
CA GLY A 162 -8.08 -13.16 13.94
C GLY A 162 -8.50 -14.38 13.09
N VAL A 163 -7.97 -15.57 13.40
CA VAL A 163 -8.29 -16.80 12.68
C VAL A 163 -9.49 -17.46 13.32
N VAL A 164 -10.56 -17.61 12.56
CA VAL A 164 -11.82 -18.20 13.03
C VAL A 164 -12.03 -19.55 12.34
N PRO A 165 -12.32 -20.63 13.08
CA PRO A 165 -12.72 -21.90 12.49
C PRO A 165 -13.97 -21.70 11.61
N PRO A 166 -14.07 -22.35 10.44
CA PRO A 166 -15.17 -22.13 9.48
C PRO A 166 -16.55 -22.30 10.09
N GLY A 167 -16.73 -23.28 10.95
CA GLY A 167 -18.01 -23.57 11.63
C GLY A 167 -18.37 -22.58 12.74
N ALA A 168 -17.43 -21.82 13.27
CA ALA A 168 -17.63 -20.85 14.34
C ALA A 168 -17.88 -19.42 13.85
N LEU A 169 -17.60 -19.13 12.59
CA LEU A 169 -17.64 -17.77 12.05
C LEU A 169 -18.98 -17.05 12.28
N PRO A 170 -20.17 -17.64 12.07
CA PRO A 170 -21.43 -16.97 12.33
C PRO A 170 -21.61 -16.59 13.81
N ARG A 171 -21.21 -17.47 14.74
CA ARG A 171 -21.32 -17.22 16.19
C ARG A 171 -20.33 -16.16 16.66
N VAL A 172 -19.11 -16.19 16.15
CA VAL A 172 -18.10 -15.16 16.42
C VAL A 172 -18.57 -13.80 15.95
N ARG A 173 -19.12 -13.71 14.75
CA ARG A 173 -19.71 -12.46 14.24
C ARG A 173 -20.84 -11.95 15.12
N ALA A 174 -21.82 -12.80 15.44
CA ALA A 174 -22.94 -12.45 16.32
C ALA A 174 -22.44 -11.96 17.69
N PHE A 175 -21.46 -12.64 18.28
CA PHE A 175 -20.87 -12.24 19.54
C PHE A 175 -20.17 -10.88 19.48
N VAL A 176 -19.39 -10.62 18.43
CA VAL A 176 -18.70 -9.34 18.24
C VAL A 176 -19.68 -8.19 18.02
N GLU A 177 -20.77 -8.44 17.31
CA GLU A 177 -21.83 -7.47 17.02
C GLU A 177 -22.80 -7.25 18.22
N GLY A 178 -22.65 -8.02 19.28
CA GLY A 178 -23.47 -7.92 20.50
C GLY A 178 -24.83 -8.63 20.40
N GLY A 179 -24.94 -9.60 19.50
CA GLY A 179 -26.18 -10.34 19.19
C GLY A 179 -26.33 -11.70 19.90
N LEU A 180 -25.66 -11.93 21.02
CA LEU A 180 -25.84 -13.11 21.87
C LEU A 180 -26.42 -12.74 23.22
#